data_efb5ff52336abc4c05b522ea6b71e290
#
_entry.id   efb5ff52336abc4c05b522ea6b71e290
#
_cell.length_a   1.000
_cell.length_b   1.000
_cell.length_c   1.000
_cell.angle_alpha   90.00
_cell.angle_beta   90.00
_cell.angle_gamma   90.00
#
_symmetry.space_group_name_H-M   'P 1'
#
loop_
_entity.id
_entity.type
_entity.pdbx_description
1 polymer ?
#
loop_
_entity_poly.entity_id
_entity_poly.type
_entity_poly.pdbx_seq_one_letter_code
_entity_poly.pdbx_strand_id
1 'polypeptide(L)'
;MATRTEDGRPLRILTLIDEYTRECLALKVARRLRSQDILEQLGYLFIYRRLPGFIRSDNGPEFTAKAVRNWLERLGVQTLFIEPGSPWENGYNESFNGKLRDELLNGEIFTTLLEARVLIENWRKEYNQFRPHNSLNYQPPAPETIKPKVEILT
;
A
#
# COMPACT_ATOMS: atom_id res chain seq x y z
N MET A 1 -6.18 -2.26 5.04
CA MET A 1 -6.12 -3.64 5.59
C MET A 1 -5.95 -3.58 7.09
N ALA A 2 -6.46 -4.54 7.81
CA ALA A 2 -6.43 -4.54 9.27
C ALA A 2 -6.08 -5.92 9.82
N THR A 3 -5.36 -5.94 10.93
CA THR A 3 -5.09 -7.13 11.74
C THR A 3 -5.03 -6.70 13.21
N ARG A 4 -4.46 -7.50 14.08
CA ARG A 4 -4.39 -7.21 15.52
C ARG A 4 -3.10 -7.71 16.12
N THR A 5 -2.70 -7.09 17.23
CA THR A 5 -1.68 -7.65 18.10
C THR A 5 -2.32 -8.65 19.06
N GLU A 6 -1.47 -9.42 19.75
CA GLU A 6 -1.89 -10.47 20.67
C GLU A 6 -2.90 -10.00 21.72
N ASP A 7 -2.75 -8.76 22.20
CA ASP A 7 -3.64 -8.16 23.19
C ASP A 7 -5.00 -7.71 22.62
N GLY A 8 -5.27 -8.00 21.36
CA GLY A 8 -6.52 -7.65 20.69
C GLY A 8 -6.60 -6.24 20.14
N ARG A 9 -5.57 -5.42 20.35
CA ARG A 9 -5.55 -4.04 19.83
C ARG A 9 -5.37 -4.03 18.30
N PRO A 10 -6.06 -3.14 17.59
CA PRO A 10 -6.01 -3.14 16.13
C PRO A 10 -4.67 -2.68 15.58
N LEU A 11 -4.34 -3.22 14.42
CA LEU A 11 -3.27 -2.75 13.55
C LEU A 11 -3.88 -2.41 12.19
N ARG A 12 -3.55 -1.23 11.68
CA ARG A 12 -3.95 -0.80 10.35
C ARG A 12 -2.74 -0.81 9.44
N ILE A 13 -2.93 -1.23 8.20
CA ILE A 13 -1.85 -1.34 7.22
C ILE A 13 -2.25 -0.55 5.97
N LEU A 14 -1.45 0.46 5.65
CA LEU A 14 -1.57 1.19 4.39
C LEU A 14 -0.69 0.50 3.36
N THR A 15 -1.28 0.10 2.26
CA THR A 15 -0.59 -0.59 1.18
C THR A 15 -0.43 0.35 -0.01
N LEU A 16 0.80 0.55 -0.46
CA LEU A 16 1.11 1.35 -1.64
C LEU A 16 1.81 0.48 -2.67
N ILE A 17 1.17 0.30 -3.83
CA ILE A 17 1.65 -0.58 -4.89
C ILE A 17 1.77 0.21 -6.19
N ASP A 18 2.88 -0.01 -6.91
CA ASP A 18 3.03 0.49 -8.27
C ASP A 18 2.35 -0.50 -9.22
N GLU A 19 1.27 -0.08 -9.87
CA GLU A 19 0.52 -0.94 -10.79
C GLU A 19 1.34 -1.42 -11.99
N TYR A 20 2.30 -0.63 -12.41
CA TYR A 20 3.10 -0.97 -13.57
C TYR A 20 4.17 -2.01 -13.25
N THR A 21 4.94 -1.77 -12.20
CA THR A 21 6.04 -2.66 -11.81
C THR A 21 5.60 -3.80 -10.92
N ARG A 22 4.44 -3.69 -10.27
CA ARG A 22 3.96 -4.58 -9.22
C ARG A 22 4.77 -4.50 -7.93
N GLU A 23 5.67 -3.54 -7.84
CA GLU A 23 6.44 -3.32 -6.63
C GLU A 23 5.54 -2.81 -5.50
N CYS A 24 5.72 -3.37 -4.30
CA CYS A 24 5.09 -2.82 -3.11
C CYS A 24 5.98 -1.71 -2.56
N LEU A 25 5.56 -0.47 -2.75
CA LEU A 25 6.35 0.71 -2.40
C LEU A 25 6.41 0.93 -0.90
N ALA A 26 5.35 0.60 -0.19
CA ALA A 26 5.30 0.74 1.25
C ALA A 26 4.20 -0.10 1.88
N LEU A 27 4.45 -0.57 3.10
CA LEU A 27 3.45 -1.15 3.99
C LEU A 27 3.57 -0.41 5.32
N LYS A 28 2.78 0.65 5.47
CA LYS A 28 2.78 1.46 6.68
C LYS A 28 1.88 0.81 7.73
N VAL A 29 2.46 0.42 8.85
CA VAL A 29 1.74 -0.24 9.95
C VAL A 29 1.59 0.72 11.11
N ALA A 30 0.36 0.92 11.57
CA ALA A 30 0.06 1.82 12.68
C ALA A 30 -1.21 1.37 13.40
N ARG A 31 -1.41 1.85 14.62
CA ARG A 31 -2.65 1.62 15.35
C ARG A 31 -3.83 2.32 14.68
N ARG A 32 -3.57 3.49 14.10
CA ARG A 32 -4.53 4.28 13.33
C ARG A 32 -3.86 4.86 12.10
N LEU A 33 -4.60 4.96 11.01
CA LEU A 33 -4.17 5.64 9.80
C LEU A 33 -5.08 6.84 9.59
N ARG A 34 -4.50 8.04 9.71
CA ARG A 34 -5.20 9.29 9.51
C ARG A 34 -4.72 9.94 8.22
N SER A 35 -5.42 10.99 7.78
CA SER A 35 -5.01 11.74 6.58
C SER A 35 -3.58 12.26 6.67
N GLN A 36 -3.15 12.68 7.86
CA GLN A 36 -1.78 13.13 8.08
C GLN A 36 -0.75 12.02 7.80
N ASP A 37 -1.04 10.79 8.19
CA ASP A 37 -0.17 9.64 7.93
C ASP A 37 -0.05 9.38 6.44
N ILE A 38 -1.16 9.53 5.70
CA ILE A 38 -1.17 9.39 4.25
C ILE A 38 -0.29 10.46 3.60
N LEU A 39 -0.45 11.71 4.01
CA LEU A 39 0.34 12.83 3.49
C LEU A 39 1.84 12.61 3.72
N GLU A 40 2.22 12.18 4.91
CA GLU A 40 3.62 11.91 5.24
C GLU A 40 4.20 10.78 4.39
N GLN A 41 3.48 9.69 4.27
CA GLN A 41 3.95 8.53 3.51
C GLN A 41 4.07 8.84 2.02
N LEU A 42 3.07 9.49 1.44
CA LEU A 42 3.10 9.88 0.04
C LEU A 42 4.17 10.93 -0.21
N GLY A 43 4.32 11.90 0.69
CA GLY A 43 5.36 12.92 0.57
C GLY A 43 6.75 12.31 0.53
N TYR A 44 7.01 11.35 1.40
CA TYR A 44 8.27 10.61 1.40
C TYR A 44 8.52 9.91 0.06
N LEU A 45 7.53 9.19 -0.45
CA LEU A 45 7.66 8.46 -1.72
C LEU A 45 7.85 9.42 -2.90
N PHE A 46 7.17 10.55 -2.91
CA PHE A 46 7.28 11.52 -4.01
C PHE A 46 8.64 12.22 -4.06
N ILE A 47 9.33 12.30 -2.93
CA ILE A 47 10.71 12.83 -2.87
C ILE A 47 11.71 11.83 -3.45
N TYR A 48 11.59 10.57 -3.08
CA TYR A 48 12.54 9.52 -3.47
C TYR A 48 12.19 8.83 -4.78
N ARG A 49 10.96 9.01 -5.23
CA ARG A 49 10.48 8.51 -6.51
C ARG A 49 9.81 9.65 -7.26
N ARG A 50 9.45 9.44 -8.51
CA ARG A 50 8.74 10.45 -9.27
C ARG A 50 7.30 10.56 -8.80
N LEU A 51 6.72 11.74 -9.01
CA LEU A 51 5.28 11.92 -8.85
C LEU A 51 4.55 10.99 -9.81
N PRO A 52 3.55 10.24 -9.34
CA PRO A 52 2.73 9.44 -10.25
C PRO A 52 1.80 10.34 -11.05
N GLY A 53 1.32 9.84 -12.20
CA GLY A 53 0.29 10.54 -12.95
C GLY A 53 -1.04 10.51 -12.21
N PHE A 54 -1.34 9.39 -11.56
CA PHE A 54 -2.56 9.25 -10.79
C PHE A 54 -2.40 8.21 -9.68
N ILE A 55 -3.30 8.30 -8.72
CA ILE A 55 -3.41 7.37 -7.59
C ILE A 55 -4.83 6.79 -7.61
N ARG A 56 -4.92 5.47 -7.54
CA ARG A 56 -6.19 4.77 -7.42
C ARG A 56 -6.44 4.39 -5.95
N SER A 57 -7.63 4.68 -5.46
CA SER A 57 -8.01 4.46 -4.06
C SER A 57 -9.42 3.91 -3.94
N ASP A 58 -9.68 3.21 -2.85
CA ASP A 58 -10.98 2.61 -2.53
C ASP A 58 -11.96 3.55 -1.82
N ASN A 59 -11.70 4.85 -1.81
CA ASN A 59 -12.53 5.86 -1.12
C ASN A 59 -12.48 5.80 0.41
N GLY A 60 -11.42 5.22 1.00
CA GLY A 60 -11.27 5.26 2.45
C GLY A 60 -11.31 6.70 2.97
N PRO A 61 -11.85 6.93 4.19
CA PRO A 61 -12.03 8.30 4.74
C PRO A 61 -10.75 9.12 4.76
N GLU A 62 -9.62 8.49 5.03
CA GLU A 62 -8.32 9.14 5.08
C GLU A 62 -7.86 9.67 3.71
N PHE A 63 -8.27 9.03 2.60
CA PHE A 63 -7.96 9.47 1.25
C PHE A 63 -8.97 10.48 0.71
N THR A 64 -10.21 10.40 1.14
CA THR A 64 -11.24 11.35 0.73
C THR A 64 -11.16 12.64 1.53
N ALA A 65 -10.33 12.68 2.57
CA ALA A 65 -10.13 13.89 3.36
C ALA A 65 -9.70 15.05 2.46
N LYS A 66 -10.29 16.20 2.69
CA LYS A 66 -10.06 17.39 1.88
C LYS A 66 -8.58 17.78 1.81
N ALA A 67 -7.85 17.62 2.92
CA ALA A 67 -6.42 17.94 2.96
C ALA A 67 -5.61 17.10 1.96
N VAL A 68 -5.87 15.79 1.89
CA VAL A 68 -5.19 14.87 0.97
C VAL A 68 -5.56 15.22 -0.47
N ARG A 69 -6.84 15.39 -0.75
CA ARG A 69 -7.32 15.68 -2.10
C ARG A 69 -6.74 16.99 -2.64
N ASN A 70 -6.77 18.05 -1.82
CA ASN A 70 -6.24 19.35 -2.21
C ASN A 70 -4.72 19.30 -2.45
N TRP A 71 -4.00 18.58 -1.62
CA TRP A 71 -2.56 18.44 -1.76
C TRP A 71 -2.19 17.70 -3.06
N LEU A 72 -2.86 16.59 -3.35
CA LEU A 72 -2.62 15.85 -4.59
C LEU A 72 -2.96 16.69 -5.82
N GLU A 73 -4.07 17.42 -5.78
CA GLU A 73 -4.47 18.30 -6.86
C GLU A 73 -3.41 19.36 -7.14
N ARG A 74 -2.86 19.99 -6.10
CA ARG A 74 -1.80 20.98 -6.25
C ARG A 74 -0.52 20.42 -6.86
N LEU A 75 -0.25 19.13 -6.64
CA LEU A 75 0.89 18.45 -7.23
C LEU A 75 0.62 17.93 -8.65
N GLY A 76 -0.58 18.07 -9.14
CA GLY A 76 -0.95 17.57 -10.46
C GLY A 76 -1.19 16.06 -10.49
N VAL A 77 -1.39 15.44 -9.36
CA VAL A 77 -1.69 14.00 -9.28
C VAL A 77 -3.20 13.79 -9.34
N GLN A 78 -3.65 13.04 -10.33
CA GLN A 78 -5.06 12.71 -10.48
C GLN A 78 -5.46 11.59 -9.54
N THR A 79 -6.58 11.73 -8.87
CA THR A 79 -7.13 10.70 -8.01
C THR A 79 -8.22 9.91 -8.75
N LEU A 80 -8.09 8.59 -8.75
CA LEU A 80 -9.06 7.67 -9.33
C LEU A 80 -9.67 6.85 -8.21
N PHE A 81 -10.96 7.06 -7.94
CA PHE A 81 -11.66 6.30 -6.93
C PHE A 81 -12.29 5.07 -7.55
N ILE A 82 -12.21 3.93 -6.83
CA ILE A 82 -12.84 2.68 -7.25
C ILE A 82 -14.34 2.83 -7.00
N GLU A 83 -15.14 2.65 -8.05
CA GLU A 83 -16.58 2.77 -7.93
C GLU A 83 -17.18 1.57 -7.17
N PRO A 84 -18.18 1.82 -6.31
CA PRO A 84 -18.93 0.73 -5.68
C PRO A 84 -19.50 -0.20 -6.75
N GLY A 85 -19.34 -1.51 -6.56
CA GLY A 85 -19.84 -2.50 -7.51
C GLY A 85 -18.89 -2.82 -8.67
N SER A 86 -17.69 -2.23 -8.67
CA SER A 86 -16.67 -2.52 -9.68
C SER A 86 -15.44 -3.18 -9.05
N PRO A 87 -15.57 -4.39 -8.47
CA PRO A 87 -14.47 -5.03 -7.75
C PRO A 87 -13.27 -5.36 -8.64
N TRP A 88 -13.45 -5.51 -9.94
CA TRP A 88 -12.35 -5.76 -10.86
C TRP A 88 -11.35 -4.61 -10.95
N GLU A 89 -11.76 -3.39 -10.61
CA GLU A 89 -10.87 -2.23 -10.58
C GLU A 89 -9.83 -2.31 -9.47
N ASN A 90 -10.05 -3.20 -8.49
CA ASN A 90 -9.20 -3.37 -7.32
C ASN A 90 -8.45 -4.71 -7.31
N GLY A 91 -8.40 -5.41 -8.44
CA GLY A 91 -7.89 -6.78 -8.51
C GLY A 91 -6.44 -6.94 -8.04
N TYR A 92 -5.56 -5.99 -8.34
CA TYR A 92 -4.15 -6.06 -7.94
C TYR A 92 -3.99 -5.96 -6.43
N ASN A 93 -4.73 -5.08 -5.81
CA ASN A 93 -4.67 -4.88 -4.37
C ASN A 93 -5.27 -6.04 -3.61
N GLU A 94 -6.37 -6.59 -4.10
CA GLU A 94 -6.99 -7.77 -3.50
C GLU A 94 -6.05 -8.97 -3.57
N SER A 95 -5.40 -9.18 -4.71
CA SER A 95 -4.43 -10.25 -4.88
C SER A 95 -3.24 -10.06 -3.95
N PHE A 96 -2.70 -8.85 -3.85
CA PHE A 96 -1.60 -8.54 -2.95
C PHE A 96 -1.99 -8.74 -1.48
N ASN A 97 -3.15 -8.23 -1.09
CA ASN A 97 -3.64 -8.36 0.28
C ASN A 97 -3.86 -9.84 0.65
N GLY A 98 -4.36 -10.63 -0.29
CA GLY A 98 -4.51 -12.07 -0.10
C GLY A 98 -3.18 -12.75 0.18
N LYS A 99 -2.14 -12.41 -0.56
CA LYS A 99 -0.80 -12.98 -0.35
C LYS A 99 -0.22 -12.57 1.00
N LEU A 100 -0.37 -11.31 1.38
CA LEU A 100 0.11 -10.85 2.68
C LEU A 100 -0.58 -11.56 3.83
N ARG A 101 -1.91 -11.74 3.74
CA ARG A 101 -2.65 -12.47 4.75
C ARG A 101 -2.24 -13.93 4.82
N ASP A 102 -2.20 -14.61 3.70
CA ASP A 102 -1.93 -16.04 3.65
C ASP A 102 -0.51 -16.38 4.07
N GLU A 103 0.44 -15.54 3.70
CA GLU A 103 1.86 -15.83 3.90
C GLU A 103 2.41 -15.28 5.22
N LEU A 104 1.77 -14.27 5.79
CA LEU A 104 2.27 -13.65 7.01
C LEU A 104 1.20 -13.45 8.06
N LEU A 105 0.15 -12.68 7.78
CA LEU A 105 -0.76 -12.22 8.83
C LEU A 105 -1.54 -13.34 9.50
N ASN A 106 -1.94 -14.37 8.76
CA ASN A 106 -2.72 -15.49 9.31
C ASN A 106 -1.85 -16.44 10.12
N GLY A 107 -0.54 -16.46 9.87
CA GLY A 107 0.39 -17.38 10.56
C GLY A 107 1.19 -16.73 11.67
N GLU A 108 1.11 -15.43 11.86
CA GLU A 108 1.90 -14.72 12.87
C GLU A 108 1.03 -14.13 13.96
N ILE A 109 1.56 -14.16 15.18
CA ILE A 109 0.99 -13.47 16.32
C ILE A 109 1.96 -12.34 16.70
N PHE A 110 1.57 -11.10 16.42
CA PHE A 110 2.41 -9.96 16.77
C PHE A 110 2.18 -9.57 18.22
N THR A 111 3.24 -9.48 19.00
CA THR A 111 3.14 -9.07 20.40
C THR A 111 3.13 -7.55 20.55
N THR A 112 3.82 -6.84 19.66
CA THR A 112 3.92 -5.39 19.69
C THR A 112 3.76 -4.79 18.32
N LEU A 113 3.49 -3.48 18.27
CA LEU A 113 3.48 -2.73 17.03
C LEU A 113 4.85 -2.77 16.34
N LEU A 114 5.93 -2.66 17.11
CA LEU A 114 7.28 -2.69 16.54
C LEU A 114 7.57 -4.03 15.87
N GLU A 115 7.22 -5.13 16.52
CA GLU A 115 7.40 -6.46 15.94
C GLU A 115 6.63 -6.59 14.63
N ALA A 116 5.38 -6.14 14.60
CA ALA A 116 4.58 -6.16 13.38
C ALA A 116 5.24 -5.34 12.26
N ARG A 117 5.75 -4.15 12.58
CA ARG A 117 6.44 -3.30 11.60
C ARG A 117 7.66 -3.99 11.02
N VAL A 118 8.47 -4.62 11.85
CA VAL A 118 9.69 -5.30 11.40
C VAL A 118 9.35 -6.49 10.50
N LEU A 119 8.44 -7.34 10.92
CA LEU A 119 8.09 -8.55 10.17
C LEU A 119 7.39 -8.22 8.85
N ILE A 120 6.51 -7.25 8.86
CA ILE A 120 5.79 -6.84 7.64
C ILE A 120 6.75 -6.17 6.66
N GLU A 121 7.67 -5.33 7.14
CA GLU A 121 8.67 -4.69 6.28
C GLU A 121 9.62 -5.72 5.66
N ASN A 122 10.05 -6.72 6.42
CA ASN A 122 10.88 -7.80 5.89
C ASN A 122 10.14 -8.58 4.81
N TRP A 123 8.86 -8.87 5.03
CA TRP A 123 8.02 -9.53 4.03
C TRP A 123 7.91 -8.70 2.74
N ARG A 124 7.73 -7.37 2.87
CA ARG A 124 7.66 -6.47 1.73
C ARG A 124 8.94 -6.52 0.89
N LYS A 125 10.09 -6.47 1.54
CA LYS A 125 11.39 -6.54 0.85
C LYS A 125 11.55 -7.85 0.10
N GLU A 126 11.18 -8.96 0.73
CA GLU A 126 11.22 -10.27 0.09
C GLU A 126 10.26 -10.34 -1.10
N TYR A 127 9.05 -9.82 -0.95
CA TYR A 127 8.08 -9.75 -2.04
C TYR A 127 8.64 -9.02 -3.25
N ASN A 128 9.30 -7.90 -3.05
CA ASN A 128 9.83 -7.10 -4.14
C ASN A 128 11.06 -7.71 -4.81
N GLN A 129 11.92 -8.38 -4.04
CA GLN A 129 13.25 -8.81 -4.52
C GLN A 129 13.28 -10.25 -5.01
N PHE A 130 12.48 -11.11 -4.41
CA PHE A 130 12.64 -12.55 -4.64
C PHE A 130 11.39 -13.22 -5.21
N ARG A 131 10.24 -12.58 -5.14
CA ARG A 131 9.00 -13.21 -5.57
C ARG A 131 8.72 -12.97 -7.05
N PRO A 132 8.53 -14.03 -7.86
CA PRO A 132 8.17 -13.88 -9.26
C PRO A 132 6.70 -13.48 -9.42
N HIS A 133 6.42 -12.72 -10.48
CA HIS A 133 5.08 -12.29 -10.84
C HIS A 133 4.75 -12.65 -12.27
N ASN A 134 3.55 -13.16 -12.52
CA ASN A 134 3.08 -13.50 -13.86
C ASN A 134 3.15 -12.31 -14.83
N SER A 135 2.73 -11.14 -14.37
CA SER A 135 2.71 -9.92 -15.17
C SER A 135 4.11 -9.42 -15.54
N LEU A 136 5.17 -9.99 -14.95
CA LEU A 136 6.57 -9.64 -15.18
C LEU A 136 7.38 -10.86 -15.64
N ASN A 137 6.74 -11.82 -16.33
CA ASN A 137 7.36 -13.06 -16.75
C ASN A 137 8.03 -13.83 -15.60
N TYR A 138 7.35 -13.88 -14.45
CA TYR A 138 7.84 -14.51 -13.22
C TYR A 138 9.10 -13.88 -12.64
N GLN A 139 9.44 -12.68 -13.06
CA GLN A 139 10.52 -11.93 -12.42
C GLN A 139 10.00 -11.12 -11.24
N PRO A 140 10.82 -10.89 -10.21
CA PRO A 140 10.40 -10.00 -9.10
C PRO A 140 10.29 -8.56 -9.59
N PRO A 141 9.49 -7.73 -8.91
CA PRO A 141 9.40 -6.30 -9.21
C PRO A 141 10.77 -5.63 -9.08
N ALA A 142 11.08 -4.72 -10.00
CA ALA A 142 12.32 -3.97 -9.94
C ALA A 142 12.19 -2.83 -8.93
N PRO A 143 12.97 -2.83 -7.84
CA PRO A 143 12.80 -1.82 -6.78
C PRO A 143 13.18 -0.40 -7.21
N GLU A 144 13.93 -0.25 -8.29
CA GLU A 144 14.38 1.04 -8.78
C GLU A 144 13.54 1.57 -9.94
N THR A 145 12.53 0.83 -10.35
CA THR A 145 11.70 1.25 -11.47
C THR A 145 10.81 2.41 -11.05
N ILE A 146 10.81 3.45 -11.85
CA ILE A 146 10.01 4.65 -11.59
C ILE A 146 8.84 4.68 -12.56
N LYS A 147 7.62 4.68 -12.03
CA LYS A 147 6.40 4.66 -12.84
C LYS A 147 5.42 5.71 -12.35
N PRO A 148 4.59 6.25 -13.27
CA PRO A 148 3.67 7.32 -12.91
C PRO A 148 2.42 6.85 -12.15
N LYS A 149 2.17 5.55 -12.07
CA LYS A 149 0.95 5.03 -11.47
C LYS A 149 1.23 4.37 -10.13
N VAL A 150 0.43 4.74 -9.14
CA VAL A 150 0.47 4.15 -7.80
C VAL A 150 -0.94 3.77 -7.40
N GLU A 151 -1.12 2.56 -6.90
CA GLU A 151 -2.38 2.10 -6.36
C GLU A 151 -2.31 2.06 -4.84
N ILE A 152 -3.29 2.68 -4.17
CA ILE A 152 -3.29 2.84 -2.72
C ILE A 152 -4.54 2.20 -2.14
N LEU A 153 -4.36 1.33 -1.12
CA LEU A 153 -5.46 0.75 -0.34
C LEU A 153 -5.24 0.94 1.14
N THR A 154 -6.32 1.12 1.84
CA THR A 154 -6.30 1.27 3.29
C THR A 154 -6.93 0.10 4.02
#